data_684d890578fb9e02647a1ec25ad4a3a0
#
_entry.id   684d890578fb9e02647a1ec25ad4a3a0
#
_cell.length_a   1.000
_cell.length_b   1.000
_cell.length_c   1.000
_cell.angle_alpha   90.00
_cell.angle_beta   90.00
_cell.angle_gamma   90.00
#
_symmetry.space_group_name_H-M   'P 1'
#
loop_
_entity.id
_entity.type
_entity.pdbx_description
1 polymer ?
#
loop_
_entity_poly.entity_id
_entity_poly.type
_entity_poly.pdbx_seq_one_letter_code
_entity_poly.pdbx_strand_id
1 'polypeptide(L)'
;LMDANVRALGSEVAQIWQWDDHEVTNNYSDSKSVANDTRYTEKNVQLLAARGQRAFMEYAPMRPFGAAMHQRLYRRLPQGPLADIFVIDMRSHRGPNSHNLQAAEGPDTDMLGRPQVQWLLDGLKRSRATWKLIASDMPISLFVPDGKDAEGRAQWEAVANGEHGAPRGRELEMARLLKGIKNAGIRNVVWLTADVHYTAA
;
A
#
# COMPACT_ATOMS: atom_id res chain seq x y z
N LEU A 1 -13.09 14.05 -10.72
CA LEU A 1 -14.17 13.68 -11.66
C LEU A 1 -14.92 14.89 -12.24
N MET A 2 -14.40 16.11 -12.05
CA MET A 2 -15.02 17.30 -12.64
C MET A 2 -14.63 17.50 -14.11
N ASP A 3 -13.47 16.98 -14.53
CA ASP A 3 -13.05 17.03 -15.94
C ASP A 3 -13.93 16.14 -16.82
N ALA A 4 -14.34 16.68 -17.97
CA ALA A 4 -15.26 16.01 -18.89
C ALA A 4 -14.64 14.76 -19.54
N ASN A 5 -13.33 14.80 -19.85
CA ASN A 5 -12.62 13.68 -20.48
C ASN A 5 -12.42 12.53 -19.47
N VAL A 6 -12.10 12.85 -18.19
CA VAL A 6 -12.01 11.84 -17.14
C VAL A 6 -13.35 11.17 -16.88
N ARG A 7 -14.46 11.92 -16.93
CA ARG A 7 -15.81 11.33 -16.82
C ARG A 7 -16.15 10.43 -18.01
N ALA A 8 -15.82 10.87 -19.23
CA ALA A 8 -16.02 10.05 -20.42
C ALA A 8 -15.22 8.74 -20.33
N LEU A 9 -13.92 8.81 -20.01
CA LEU A 9 -13.10 7.62 -19.79
C LEU A 9 -13.71 6.69 -18.72
N GLY A 10 -14.11 7.23 -17.58
CA GLY A 10 -14.69 6.45 -16.48
C GLY A 10 -16.06 5.82 -16.81
N SER A 11 -16.78 6.34 -17.82
CA SER A 11 -18.05 5.76 -18.28
C SER A 11 -17.88 4.62 -19.30
N GLU A 12 -16.74 4.56 -19.97
CA GLU A 12 -16.49 3.61 -21.07
C GLU A 12 -15.48 2.53 -20.75
N VAL A 13 -14.52 2.84 -19.86
CA VAL A 13 -13.40 1.95 -19.54
C VAL A 13 -13.47 1.48 -18.09
N ALA A 14 -13.44 0.16 -17.89
CA ALA A 14 -13.35 -0.42 -16.55
C ALA A 14 -12.03 -0.01 -15.89
N GLN A 15 -12.11 0.50 -14.67
CA GLN A 15 -10.97 1.01 -13.91
C GLN A 15 -10.80 0.23 -12.61
N ILE A 16 -9.53 0.01 -12.22
CA ILE A 16 -9.16 -0.54 -10.92
C ILE A 16 -8.35 0.53 -10.21
N TRP A 17 -8.95 1.15 -9.20
CA TRP A 17 -8.31 2.21 -8.45
C TRP A 17 -7.47 1.63 -7.31
N GLN A 18 -6.30 2.24 -7.10
CA GLN A 18 -5.38 1.96 -6.01
C GLN A 18 -5.43 3.11 -5.01
N TRP A 19 -5.44 2.79 -3.71
CA TRP A 19 -5.27 3.74 -2.62
C TRP A 19 -3.78 4.04 -2.44
N ASP A 20 -3.42 5.33 -2.33
CA ASP A 20 -2.06 5.81 -2.15
C ASP A 20 -1.97 6.77 -0.94
N ASP A 21 -0.90 7.55 -0.80
CA ASP A 21 -0.70 8.49 0.30
C ASP A 21 -1.45 9.80 0.10
N HIS A 22 -1.47 10.32 -1.13
CA HIS A 22 -2.04 11.62 -1.48
C HIS A 22 -3.56 11.70 -1.39
N GLU A 23 -4.26 10.61 -1.20
CA GLU A 23 -5.67 10.61 -0.79
C GLU A 23 -5.84 11.23 0.61
N VAL A 24 -4.76 11.29 1.41
CA VAL A 24 -4.73 11.87 2.76
C VAL A 24 -3.73 13.02 2.85
N THR A 25 -2.44 12.72 2.73
CA THR A 25 -1.34 13.69 2.76
C THR A 25 -0.05 13.03 2.28
N ASN A 26 0.87 13.82 1.73
CA ASN A 26 2.18 13.33 1.28
C ASN A 26 2.86 12.43 2.31
N ASN A 27 3.34 11.28 1.87
CA ASN A 27 3.98 10.23 2.66
C ASN A 27 3.12 9.77 3.85
N TYR A 28 1.82 9.56 3.62
CA TYR A 28 0.88 9.21 4.67
C TYR A 28 1.25 7.91 5.40
N SER A 29 1.22 8.01 6.72
CA SER A 29 1.10 6.91 7.68
C SER A 29 0.21 7.37 8.83
N ASP A 30 -0.35 6.48 9.63
CA ASP A 30 -1.30 6.81 10.69
C ASP A 30 -0.74 7.78 11.75
N SER A 31 0.57 7.75 11.98
CA SER A 31 1.28 8.64 12.90
C SER A 31 1.81 9.93 12.26
N LYS A 32 1.54 10.17 10.97
CA LYS A 32 1.98 11.40 10.28
C LYS A 32 1.43 12.65 10.98
N SER A 33 2.26 13.66 11.14
CA SER A 33 1.86 14.97 11.68
C SER A 33 1.86 16.03 10.59
N VAL A 34 0.77 16.76 10.48
CA VAL A 34 0.65 17.96 9.63
C VAL A 34 0.55 19.25 10.47
N ALA A 35 0.96 19.20 11.75
CA ALA A 35 0.83 20.32 12.68
C ALA A 35 1.47 21.62 12.16
N ASN A 36 2.65 21.51 11.55
CA ASN A 36 3.42 22.64 11.03
C ASN A 36 3.20 22.89 9.53
N ASP A 37 2.36 22.13 8.86
CA ASP A 37 2.07 22.31 7.43
C ASP A 37 0.90 23.27 7.25
N THR A 38 1.18 24.47 6.77
CA THR A 38 0.18 25.54 6.59
C THR A 38 -0.85 25.27 5.50
N ARG A 39 -0.61 24.28 4.63
CA ARG A 39 -1.56 23.84 3.60
C ARG A 39 -2.80 23.17 4.18
N TYR A 40 -2.70 22.62 5.39
CA TYR A 40 -3.80 21.92 6.05
C TYR A 40 -4.39 22.78 7.16
N THR A 41 -5.67 23.08 7.09
CA THR A 41 -6.44 23.69 8.19
C THR A 41 -6.83 22.66 9.25
N GLU A 42 -7.18 21.44 8.82
CA GLU A 42 -7.39 20.30 9.71
C GLU A 42 -6.03 19.68 10.07
N LYS A 43 -5.76 19.51 11.35
CA LYS A 43 -4.49 18.98 11.87
C LYS A 43 -4.60 17.53 12.36
N ASN A 44 -5.82 17.02 12.47
CA ASN A 44 -6.07 15.62 12.82
C ASN A 44 -5.95 14.74 11.57
N VAL A 45 -4.82 14.04 11.43
CA VAL A 45 -4.52 13.20 10.28
C VAL A 45 -5.47 12.00 10.18
N GLN A 46 -5.90 11.42 11.30
CA GLN A 46 -6.86 10.32 11.32
C GLN A 46 -8.23 10.78 10.78
N LEU A 47 -8.63 12.02 11.08
CA LEU A 47 -9.85 12.60 10.51
C LEU A 47 -9.71 12.86 9.02
N LEU A 48 -8.54 13.34 8.57
CA LEU A 48 -8.25 13.48 7.13
C LEU A 48 -8.29 12.12 6.43
N ALA A 49 -7.68 11.10 7.00
CA ALA A 49 -7.70 9.73 6.47
C ALA A 49 -9.12 9.17 6.38
N ALA A 50 -9.94 9.35 7.43
CA ALA A 50 -11.34 8.90 7.40
C ALA A 50 -12.17 9.60 6.31
N ARG A 51 -11.95 10.90 6.10
CA ARG A 51 -12.60 11.67 5.03
C ARG A 51 -12.12 11.25 3.65
N GLY A 52 -10.79 11.07 3.49
CA GLY A 52 -10.19 10.58 2.25
C GLY A 52 -10.69 9.19 1.89
N GLN A 53 -10.72 8.26 2.84
CA GLN A 53 -11.24 6.91 2.64
C GLN A 53 -12.73 6.93 2.23
N ARG A 54 -13.53 7.77 2.89
CA ARG A 54 -14.94 7.93 2.52
C ARG A 54 -15.08 8.43 1.08
N ALA A 55 -14.35 9.49 0.71
CA ALA A 55 -14.37 10.01 -0.64
C ALA A 55 -13.90 8.96 -1.66
N PHE A 56 -12.82 8.23 -1.35
CA PHE A 56 -12.34 7.15 -2.19
C PHE A 56 -13.43 6.09 -2.41
N MET A 57 -14.11 5.65 -1.36
CA MET A 57 -15.18 4.65 -1.46
C MET A 57 -16.43 5.14 -2.21
N GLU A 58 -16.72 6.46 -2.15
CA GLU A 58 -17.85 7.06 -2.86
C GLU A 58 -17.57 7.22 -4.37
N TYR A 59 -16.32 7.43 -4.77
CA TYR A 59 -15.95 7.73 -6.15
C TYR A 59 -15.24 6.58 -6.89
N ALA A 60 -14.55 5.70 -6.18
CA ALA A 60 -13.91 4.54 -6.79
C ALA A 60 -14.95 3.50 -7.23
N PRO A 61 -14.76 2.85 -8.39
CA PRO A 61 -15.69 1.83 -8.89
C PRO A 61 -15.51 0.50 -8.11
N MET A 62 -15.73 0.53 -6.80
CA MET A 62 -15.55 -0.56 -5.87
C MET A 62 -16.87 -0.97 -5.21
N ARG A 63 -16.98 -2.25 -4.85
CA ARG A 63 -18.05 -2.72 -3.97
C ARG A 63 -17.64 -2.56 -2.51
N PRO A 64 -18.46 -1.92 -1.65
CA PRO A 64 -18.20 -1.88 -0.21
C PRO A 64 -18.17 -3.28 0.40
N PHE A 65 -17.32 -3.48 1.40
CA PHE A 65 -17.29 -4.70 2.19
C PHE A 65 -18.12 -4.51 3.47
N GLY A 66 -19.39 -4.93 3.44
CA GLY A 66 -20.30 -4.83 4.59
C GLY A 66 -20.71 -3.39 4.93
N ALA A 67 -21.24 -3.20 6.15
CA ALA A 67 -21.77 -1.93 6.64
C ALA A 67 -20.80 -1.15 7.55
N ALA A 68 -19.55 -1.60 7.68
CA ALA A 68 -18.58 -0.96 8.57
C ALA A 68 -18.10 0.40 8.03
N MET A 69 -17.95 1.37 8.91
CA MET A 69 -17.42 2.70 8.55
C MET A 69 -15.97 2.66 8.04
N HIS A 70 -15.20 1.68 8.50
CA HIS A 70 -13.84 1.43 8.03
C HIS A 70 -13.85 0.29 7.03
N GLN A 71 -13.89 0.64 5.75
CA GLN A 71 -13.91 -0.34 4.67
C GLN A 71 -12.50 -0.87 4.40
N ARG A 72 -12.40 -2.18 4.23
CA ARG A 72 -11.15 -2.81 3.78
C ARG A 72 -10.90 -2.44 2.32
N LEU A 73 -9.77 -1.79 2.04
CA LEU A 73 -9.40 -1.36 0.68
C LEU A 73 -8.73 -2.47 -0.12
N TYR A 74 -7.96 -3.35 0.53
CA TYR A 74 -7.32 -4.46 -0.17
C TYR A 74 -8.33 -5.53 -0.60
N ARG A 75 -8.20 -5.97 -1.86
CA ARG A 75 -9.18 -6.83 -2.53
C ARG A 75 -8.57 -7.69 -3.63
N ARG A 76 -9.28 -8.76 -4.01
CA ARG A 76 -8.94 -9.60 -5.16
C ARG A 76 -9.98 -9.44 -6.25
N LEU A 77 -9.52 -9.32 -7.50
CA LEU A 77 -10.32 -9.21 -8.71
C LEU A 77 -9.91 -10.33 -9.67
N PRO A 78 -10.68 -11.42 -9.76
CA PRO A 78 -10.39 -12.48 -10.71
C PRO A 78 -10.73 -12.04 -12.13
N GLN A 79 -9.80 -12.29 -13.08
CA GLN A 79 -9.93 -11.98 -14.50
C GLN A 79 -9.86 -13.29 -15.31
N GLY A 80 -10.84 -14.16 -15.09
CA GLY A 80 -10.91 -15.47 -15.74
C GLY A 80 -9.71 -16.37 -15.39
N PRO A 81 -9.32 -17.30 -16.29
CA PRO A 81 -8.22 -18.21 -16.01
C PRO A 81 -6.83 -17.59 -16.18
N LEU A 82 -6.74 -16.41 -16.79
CA LEU A 82 -5.46 -15.80 -17.15
C LEU A 82 -4.85 -14.99 -16.02
N ALA A 83 -5.63 -14.22 -15.27
CA ALA A 83 -5.09 -13.33 -14.26
C ALA A 83 -5.98 -13.23 -13.02
N ASP A 84 -5.34 -13.14 -11.87
CA ASP A 84 -5.90 -12.65 -10.62
C ASP A 84 -5.18 -11.37 -10.21
N ILE A 85 -5.92 -10.32 -9.93
CA ILE A 85 -5.38 -9.04 -9.47
C ILE A 85 -5.61 -8.92 -7.98
N PHE A 86 -4.53 -8.77 -7.22
CA PHE A 86 -4.54 -8.52 -5.79
C PHE A 86 -4.16 -7.05 -5.57
N VAL A 87 -5.14 -6.23 -5.28
CA VAL A 87 -4.90 -4.82 -4.89
C VAL A 87 -4.62 -4.81 -3.40
N ILE A 88 -3.42 -4.38 -3.01
CA ILE A 88 -3.01 -4.29 -1.61
C ILE A 88 -3.12 -2.85 -1.09
N ASP A 89 -3.18 -2.69 0.22
CA ASP A 89 -3.22 -1.40 0.90
C ASP A 89 -1.97 -1.26 1.76
N MET A 90 -1.02 -0.44 1.30
CA MET A 90 0.24 -0.19 2.00
C MET A 90 0.19 1.06 2.89
N ARG A 91 -0.98 1.69 3.03
CA ARG A 91 -1.11 2.96 3.75
C ARG A 91 -1.89 2.86 5.05
N SER A 92 -3.01 2.13 5.06
CA SER A 92 -3.93 2.14 6.21
C SER A 92 -3.46 1.28 7.39
N HIS A 93 -2.50 0.37 7.18
CA HIS A 93 -2.09 -0.62 8.19
C HIS A 93 -0.62 -0.52 8.58
N ARG A 94 0.08 0.46 8.02
CA ARG A 94 1.53 0.61 8.22
C ARG A 94 1.87 1.33 9.51
N GLY A 95 3.03 0.97 10.06
CA GLY A 95 3.68 1.73 11.12
C GLY A 95 4.21 3.09 10.63
N PRO A 96 4.72 3.92 11.55
CA PRO A 96 5.24 5.24 11.23
C PRO A 96 6.45 5.17 10.29
N ASN A 97 6.66 6.23 9.50
CA ASN A 97 7.92 6.41 8.79
C ASN A 97 9.04 6.60 9.83
N SER A 98 10.09 5.82 9.71
CA SER A 98 11.17 5.73 10.68
C SER A 98 12.51 5.44 10.01
N HIS A 99 13.58 5.31 10.81
CA HIS A 99 14.89 4.83 10.32
C HIS A 99 14.85 3.40 9.76
N ASN A 100 13.78 2.65 10.01
CA ASN A 100 13.47 1.35 9.42
C ASN A 100 14.58 0.28 9.62
N LEU A 101 15.22 0.28 10.80
CA LEU A 101 16.32 -0.63 11.16
C LEU A 101 16.02 -1.49 12.39
N GLN A 102 14.76 -1.64 12.76
CA GLN A 102 14.32 -2.47 13.87
C GLN A 102 14.73 -3.92 13.63
N ALA A 103 15.19 -4.60 14.71
CA ALA A 103 15.67 -5.97 14.62
C ALA A 103 14.56 -7.03 14.67
N ALA A 104 13.33 -6.65 15.02
CA ALA A 104 12.18 -7.54 15.16
C ALA A 104 10.92 -6.92 14.58
N GLU A 105 9.99 -7.77 14.11
CA GLU A 105 8.67 -7.35 13.66
C GLU A 105 7.83 -6.80 14.83
N GLY A 106 7.07 -5.75 14.55
CA GLY A 106 6.13 -5.13 15.50
C GLY A 106 5.30 -4.05 14.78
N PRO A 107 4.40 -3.37 15.50
CA PRO A 107 3.55 -2.33 14.90
C PRO A 107 4.34 -1.24 14.15
N ASP A 108 5.55 -0.92 14.61
CA ASP A 108 6.40 0.09 13.98
C ASP A 108 7.07 -0.39 12.68
N THR A 109 7.01 -1.68 12.40
CA THR A 109 7.60 -2.31 11.20
C THR A 109 6.55 -2.91 10.27
N ASP A 110 5.28 -2.84 10.63
CA ASP A 110 4.21 -3.28 9.75
C ASP A 110 4.13 -2.38 8.52
N MET A 111 3.94 -2.99 7.36
CA MET A 111 3.64 -2.31 6.10
C MET A 111 2.23 -2.66 5.61
N LEU A 112 1.92 -3.93 5.59
CA LEU A 112 0.59 -4.47 5.27
C LEU A 112 -0.17 -4.90 6.52
N GLY A 113 0.56 -5.23 7.59
CA GLY A 113 0.06 -5.87 8.77
C GLY A 113 -0.26 -7.35 8.58
N ARG A 114 -0.19 -8.10 9.66
CA ARG A 114 -0.36 -9.57 9.64
C ARG A 114 -1.66 -10.05 8.96
N PRO A 115 -2.83 -9.44 9.19
CA PRO A 115 -4.06 -9.91 8.55
C PRO A 115 -4.02 -9.81 7.03
N GLN A 116 -3.48 -8.72 6.48
CA GLN A 116 -3.39 -8.53 5.04
C GLN A 116 -2.34 -9.46 4.41
N VAL A 117 -1.18 -9.63 5.04
CA VAL A 117 -0.16 -10.60 4.59
C VAL A 117 -0.73 -12.01 4.52
N GLN A 118 -1.48 -12.43 5.55
CA GLN A 118 -2.11 -13.76 5.56
C GLN A 118 -3.16 -13.89 4.46
N TRP A 119 -4.02 -12.89 4.30
CA TRP A 119 -5.02 -12.82 3.23
C TRP A 119 -4.38 -12.93 1.85
N LEU A 120 -3.28 -12.19 1.62
CA LEU A 120 -2.57 -12.21 0.34
C LEU A 120 -1.96 -13.58 0.06
N LEU A 121 -1.23 -14.15 1.02
CA LEU A 121 -0.64 -15.49 0.88
C LEU A 121 -1.71 -16.57 0.61
N ASP A 122 -2.80 -16.54 1.34
CA ASP A 122 -3.90 -17.51 1.15
C ASP A 122 -4.60 -17.31 -0.19
N GLY A 123 -4.76 -16.07 -0.61
CA GLY A 123 -5.32 -15.73 -1.92
C GLY A 123 -4.42 -16.23 -3.06
N LEU A 124 -3.13 -15.97 -2.97
CA LEU A 124 -2.13 -16.43 -3.95
C LEU A 124 -2.06 -17.96 -4.04
N LYS A 125 -2.08 -18.66 -2.89
CA LYS A 125 -2.10 -20.14 -2.85
C LYS A 125 -3.35 -20.72 -3.49
N ARG A 126 -4.51 -20.10 -3.29
CA ARG A 126 -5.79 -20.57 -3.86
C ARG A 126 -5.98 -20.19 -5.32
N SER A 127 -5.20 -19.22 -5.83
CA SER A 127 -5.31 -18.77 -7.20
C SER A 127 -4.91 -19.85 -8.20
N ARG A 128 -5.79 -20.13 -9.16
CA ARG A 128 -5.54 -21.01 -10.30
C ARG A 128 -5.22 -20.25 -11.58
N ALA A 129 -5.23 -18.93 -11.53
CA ALA A 129 -4.91 -18.10 -12.67
C ALA A 129 -3.44 -18.26 -13.09
N THR A 130 -3.16 -18.11 -14.37
CA THR A 130 -1.79 -18.15 -14.89
C THR A 130 -0.93 -17.09 -14.24
N TRP A 131 -1.42 -15.85 -14.20
CA TRP A 131 -0.72 -14.69 -13.62
C TRP A 131 -1.38 -14.22 -12.32
N LYS A 132 -0.56 -13.86 -11.33
CA LYS A 132 -0.97 -13.22 -10.08
C LYS A 132 -0.37 -11.83 -10.08
N LEU A 133 -1.18 -10.83 -10.34
CA LEU A 133 -0.76 -9.43 -10.38
C LEU A 133 -1.00 -8.82 -9.00
N ILE A 134 0.02 -8.31 -8.36
CA ILE A 134 -0.10 -7.57 -7.10
C ILE A 134 0.02 -6.09 -7.42
N ALA A 135 -1.10 -5.37 -7.30
CA ALA A 135 -1.13 -3.92 -7.44
C ALA A 135 -0.82 -3.27 -6.09
N SER A 136 0.25 -2.51 -6.06
CA SER A 136 0.85 -1.88 -4.89
C SER A 136 1.06 -0.40 -5.18
N ASP A 137 0.81 0.47 -4.23
CA ASP A 137 1.04 1.91 -4.42
C ASP A 137 2.53 2.22 -4.56
N MET A 138 3.40 1.58 -3.77
CA MET A 138 4.84 1.81 -3.87
C MET A 138 5.63 0.54 -4.17
N PRO A 139 6.86 0.69 -4.72
CA PRO A 139 7.78 -0.42 -4.93
C PRO A 139 8.25 -1.05 -3.62
N ILE A 140 8.48 -2.37 -3.64
CA ILE A 140 8.96 -3.11 -2.47
C ILE A 140 10.49 -3.13 -2.35
N SER A 141 11.23 -2.66 -3.37
CA SER A 141 12.69 -2.78 -3.46
C SER A 141 13.41 -1.45 -3.67
N LEU A 142 12.69 -0.35 -3.80
CA LEU A 142 13.28 0.97 -4.00
C LEU A 142 13.29 1.77 -2.70
N PHE A 143 14.23 2.69 -2.60
CA PHE A 143 14.36 3.60 -1.48
C PHE A 143 13.50 4.83 -1.71
N VAL A 144 12.62 5.13 -0.76
CA VAL A 144 11.82 6.37 -0.78
C VAL A 144 12.04 7.08 0.55
N PRO A 145 12.82 8.19 0.55
CA PRO A 145 13.12 8.92 1.77
C PRO A 145 11.94 9.77 2.23
N ASP A 146 11.79 9.92 3.55
CA ASP A 146 10.81 10.83 4.19
C ASP A 146 11.52 11.80 5.18
N GLY A 147 12.63 12.39 4.76
CA GLY A 147 13.35 13.36 5.58
C GLY A 147 14.18 12.72 6.69
N LYS A 148 14.22 13.38 7.85
CA LYS A 148 14.99 12.94 9.03
C LYS A 148 14.15 13.05 10.30
N ASP A 149 14.44 12.18 11.26
CA ASP A 149 13.86 12.26 12.60
C ASP A 149 14.53 13.35 13.47
N ALA A 150 14.08 13.46 14.71
CA ALA A 150 14.60 14.46 15.66
C ALA A 150 16.09 14.24 16.01
N GLU A 151 16.59 13.02 15.86
CA GLU A 151 17.98 12.63 16.08
C GLU A 151 18.84 12.78 14.81
N GLY A 152 18.26 13.26 13.71
CA GLY A 152 18.96 13.47 12.43
C GLY A 152 19.14 12.20 11.60
N ARG A 153 18.54 11.07 11.96
CA ARG A 153 18.60 9.81 11.20
C ARG A 153 17.63 9.87 10.02
N ALA A 154 18.05 9.33 8.88
CA ALA A 154 17.18 9.21 7.71
C ALA A 154 15.91 8.40 8.06
N GLN A 155 14.77 8.89 7.61
CA GLN A 155 13.49 8.18 7.65
C GLN A 155 13.14 7.68 6.26
N TRP A 156 12.46 6.54 6.20
CA TRP A 156 12.06 5.87 4.97
C TRP A 156 10.54 5.73 4.89
N GLU A 157 10.00 6.05 3.76
CA GLU A 157 8.60 5.78 3.45
C GLU A 157 8.42 4.35 2.94
N ALA A 158 9.34 3.88 2.08
CA ALA A 158 9.29 2.56 1.45
C ALA A 158 9.59 1.40 2.41
N VAL A 159 9.47 0.18 1.88
CA VAL A 159 9.87 -1.05 2.56
C VAL A 159 11.39 -1.08 2.79
N ALA A 160 12.17 -0.78 1.74
CA ALA A 160 13.62 -0.84 1.78
C ALA A 160 14.23 0.29 2.64
N ASN A 161 15.26 -0.03 3.42
CA ASN A 161 15.90 0.88 4.37
C ASN A 161 17.28 1.40 3.92
N GLY A 162 17.76 0.98 2.76
CA GLY A 162 19.03 1.43 2.19
C GLY A 162 20.28 0.70 2.72
N GLU A 163 20.14 -0.17 3.71
CA GLU A 163 21.25 -0.92 4.27
C GLU A 163 21.45 -2.27 3.56
N HIS A 164 22.71 -2.70 3.48
CA HIS A 164 23.03 -4.03 2.99
C HIS A 164 23.03 -5.05 4.15
N GLY A 165 22.52 -6.25 3.89
CA GLY A 165 22.60 -7.34 4.86
C GLY A 165 21.29 -8.05 5.11
N ALA A 166 21.10 -8.52 6.36
CA ALA A 166 19.88 -9.19 6.76
C ALA A 166 18.71 -8.20 6.83
N PRO A 167 17.48 -8.62 6.51
CA PRO A 167 16.29 -7.77 6.58
C PRO A 167 16.12 -7.13 7.96
N ARG A 168 15.76 -5.86 7.98
CA ARG A 168 15.43 -5.08 9.19
C ARG A 168 14.20 -4.21 8.94
N GLY A 169 13.57 -3.76 10.01
CA GLY A 169 12.40 -2.90 9.92
C GLY A 169 11.30 -3.55 9.09
N ARG A 170 10.72 -2.81 8.16
CA ARG A 170 9.64 -3.28 7.27
C ARG A 170 10.06 -4.39 6.31
N GLU A 171 11.36 -4.52 6.04
CA GLU A 171 11.88 -5.62 5.23
C GLU A 171 11.63 -6.99 5.86
N LEU A 172 11.48 -7.08 7.20
CA LEU A 172 11.16 -8.32 7.89
C LEU A 172 9.80 -8.88 7.46
N GLU A 173 8.76 -8.03 7.41
CA GLU A 173 7.43 -8.44 6.95
C GLU A 173 7.47 -8.85 5.47
N MET A 174 8.13 -8.06 4.64
CA MET A 174 8.25 -8.34 3.21
C MET A 174 9.06 -9.61 2.94
N ALA A 175 10.15 -9.83 3.65
CA ALA A 175 10.95 -11.06 3.55
C ALA A 175 10.11 -12.29 3.95
N ARG A 176 9.27 -12.17 4.98
CA ARG A 176 8.33 -13.23 5.39
C ARG A 176 7.29 -13.52 4.31
N LEU A 177 6.72 -12.49 3.68
CA LEU A 177 5.78 -12.62 2.57
C LEU A 177 6.44 -13.31 1.37
N LEU A 178 7.58 -12.83 0.91
CA LEU A 178 8.32 -13.38 -0.23
C LEU A 178 8.77 -14.83 0.03
N LYS A 179 9.23 -15.13 1.24
CA LYS A 179 9.56 -16.51 1.66
C LYS A 179 8.32 -17.40 1.65
N GLY A 180 7.16 -16.88 2.07
CA GLY A 180 5.89 -17.59 2.01
C GLY A 180 5.47 -17.93 0.58
N ILE A 181 5.61 -17.00 -0.35
CA ILE A 181 5.36 -17.17 -1.79
C ILE A 181 6.28 -18.25 -2.35
N LYS A 182 7.59 -18.14 -2.09
CA LYS A 182 8.61 -19.09 -2.54
C LYS A 182 8.36 -20.51 -2.00
N ASN A 183 8.15 -20.65 -0.70
CA ASN A 183 7.96 -21.95 -0.04
C ASN A 183 6.66 -22.64 -0.49
N ALA A 184 5.65 -21.90 -0.86
CA ALA A 184 4.40 -22.43 -1.40
C ALA A 184 4.49 -22.77 -2.89
N GLY A 185 5.64 -22.55 -3.55
CA GLY A 185 5.83 -22.82 -4.98
C GLY A 185 4.95 -21.95 -5.88
N ILE A 186 4.51 -20.77 -5.41
CA ILE A 186 3.66 -19.88 -6.18
C ILE A 186 4.49 -19.25 -7.30
N ARG A 187 3.99 -19.35 -8.54
CA ARG A 187 4.68 -18.87 -9.74
C ARG A 187 3.88 -17.75 -10.42
N ASN A 188 4.54 -17.05 -11.34
CA ASN A 188 3.96 -15.99 -12.16
C ASN A 188 3.32 -14.88 -11.31
N VAL A 189 4.05 -14.45 -10.28
CA VAL A 189 3.69 -13.29 -9.45
C VAL A 189 4.40 -12.07 -10.01
N VAL A 190 3.65 -11.03 -10.32
CA VAL A 190 4.16 -9.75 -10.86
C VAL A 190 3.64 -8.63 -9.97
N TRP A 191 4.53 -7.71 -9.60
CA TRP A 191 4.19 -6.49 -8.88
C TRP A 191 4.03 -5.35 -9.87
N LEU A 192 2.90 -4.64 -9.78
CA LEU A 192 2.63 -3.39 -10.49
C LEU A 192 2.64 -2.29 -9.44
N THR A 193 3.51 -1.31 -9.61
CA THR A 193 3.77 -0.28 -8.60
C THR A 193 3.65 1.13 -9.18
N ALA A 194 3.53 2.12 -8.32
CA ALA A 194 3.38 3.54 -8.65
C ALA A 194 4.24 4.41 -7.72
N ASP A 195 3.77 5.58 -7.31
CA ASP A 195 4.29 6.53 -6.32
C ASP A 195 5.60 7.22 -6.74
N VAL A 196 6.64 6.49 -7.08
CA VAL A 196 8.02 7.01 -7.26
C VAL A 196 8.28 7.84 -8.52
N HIS A 197 7.29 8.11 -9.35
CA HIS A 197 7.32 9.00 -10.52
C HIS A 197 8.42 8.69 -11.57
N TYR A 198 8.88 7.44 -11.64
CA TYR A 198 9.75 6.94 -12.70
C TYR A 198 9.51 5.45 -12.93
N THR A 199 10.00 4.92 -14.06
CA THR A 199 9.88 3.51 -14.40
C THR A 199 11.17 2.78 -14.05
N ALA A 200 11.04 1.66 -13.33
CA ALA A 200 12.10 0.69 -13.08
C ALA A 200 11.56 -0.73 -13.26
N ALA A 201 12.38 -1.63 -13.84
CA ALA A 201 12.02 -3.02 -14.07
C ALA A 201 13.19 -3.95 -13.74
#